data_2d966757c7d610bfaf0ae5696c8d8ef4
#
_entry.id   2d966757c7d610bfaf0ae5696c8d8ef4
#
_cell.length_a   1.000
_cell.length_b   1.000
_cell.length_c   1.000
_cell.angle_alpha   90.00
_cell.angle_beta   90.00
_cell.angle_gamma   90.00
#
_symmetry.space_group_name_H-M   'P 1'
#
loop_
_entity.id
_entity.type
_entity.pdbx_description
1 polymer ?
#
loop_
_entity_poly.entity_id
_entity_poly.type
_entity_poly.pdbx_seq_one_letter_code
_entity_poly.pdbx_strand_id
1 'polypeptide(L)'
;MTERAAWFTDSAIQQLYAVPLGRHGRLPGQARVRTLPLTGDLEYATGNNLNGIVAAKGGRVLVSVQTNTGKLFRINPRTGVTHEIDLGGANLVNGDGMLLAGRVLFVVQNRDNKIAVVVLNRSLDRGRVVATLTDDDFDVPTTIAFTAGHLYAVNARFGTSGPQPARYDIVRVG
;
A
#
# COMPACT_ATOMS: atom_id res chain seq x y z
N MET A 1 4.94 7.44 4.53
CA MET A 1 6.11 8.31 4.79
C MET A 1 6.81 7.87 6.07
N THR A 2 8.10 8.10 6.18
CA THR A 2 8.87 8.03 7.42
C THR A 2 9.27 9.46 7.82
N GLU A 3 9.84 9.64 9.02
CA GLU A 3 10.34 10.97 9.42
C GLU A 3 11.44 11.54 8.50
N ARG A 4 12.13 10.68 7.75
CA ARG A 4 13.33 11.04 6.96
C ARG A 4 13.14 10.95 5.46
N ALA A 5 12.08 10.30 4.97
CA ALA A 5 11.85 10.12 3.54
C ALA A 5 10.39 9.83 3.21
N ALA A 6 9.93 10.32 2.08
CA ALA A 6 8.78 9.78 1.37
C ALA A 6 9.24 8.61 0.49
N TRP A 7 8.48 7.53 0.49
CA TRP A 7 8.76 6.31 -0.26
C TRP A 7 7.69 6.08 -1.30
N PHE A 8 8.12 5.67 -2.48
CA PHE A 8 7.24 5.38 -3.61
C PHE A 8 7.62 4.03 -4.20
N THR A 9 6.60 3.26 -4.53
CA THR A 9 6.73 1.99 -5.27
C THR A 9 6.83 2.26 -6.76
N ASP A 10 7.41 1.31 -7.49
CA ASP A 10 7.36 1.25 -8.93
C ASP A 10 6.67 -0.07 -9.30
N SER A 11 5.56 0.00 -10.04
CA SER A 11 4.79 -1.20 -10.40
C SER A 11 5.38 -2.00 -11.55
N ALA A 12 6.36 -1.43 -12.26
CA ALA A 12 6.98 -2.03 -13.44
C ALA A 12 8.43 -2.47 -13.19
N ILE A 13 9.18 -1.73 -12.38
CA ILE A 13 10.58 -2.00 -12.07
C ILE A 13 10.71 -2.36 -10.59
N GLN A 14 11.45 -3.43 -10.28
CA GLN A 14 11.60 -3.98 -8.93
C GLN A 14 12.47 -3.09 -8.04
N GLN A 15 11.95 -1.91 -7.70
CA GLN A 15 12.63 -0.89 -6.92
C GLN A 15 11.67 0.01 -6.15
N LEU A 16 12.21 0.76 -5.19
CA LEU A 16 11.54 1.89 -4.56
C LEU A 16 12.26 3.19 -4.89
N TYR A 17 11.52 4.29 -4.85
CA TYR A 17 12.11 5.63 -4.83
C TYR A 17 12.01 6.20 -3.42
N ALA A 18 13.11 6.79 -2.96
CA ALA A 18 13.21 7.48 -1.69
C ALA A 18 13.47 8.97 -1.94
N VAL A 19 12.54 9.82 -1.53
CA VAL A 19 12.68 11.27 -1.52
C VAL A 19 13.05 11.68 -0.10
N PRO A 20 14.32 12.06 0.18
CA PRO A 20 14.73 12.47 1.53
C PRO A 20 13.94 13.71 1.96
N LEU A 21 13.51 13.76 3.20
CA LEU A 21 12.83 14.92 3.77
C LEU A 21 13.80 15.70 4.66
N GLY A 22 13.90 16.99 4.43
CA GLY A 22 14.61 17.91 5.30
C GLY A 22 13.79 18.28 6.54
N ARG A 23 14.33 19.18 7.38
CA ARG A 23 13.59 19.71 8.53
C ARG A 23 12.24 20.26 8.10
N HIS A 24 11.20 19.99 8.89
CA HIS A 24 9.81 20.38 8.63
C HIS A 24 9.26 19.88 7.28
N GLY A 25 9.72 18.71 6.81
CA GLY A 25 9.22 18.11 5.57
C GLY A 25 9.72 18.82 4.30
N ARG A 26 10.76 19.67 4.38
CA ARG A 26 11.30 20.37 3.22
C ARG A 26 11.76 19.37 2.16
N LEU A 27 11.30 19.55 0.93
CA LEU A 27 11.67 18.72 -0.20
C LEU A 27 13.12 19.03 -0.66
N PRO A 28 13.88 18.01 -1.03
CA PRO A 28 15.20 18.19 -1.62
C PRO A 28 15.10 18.61 -3.09
N GLY A 29 16.21 19.00 -3.69
CA GLY A 29 16.31 19.07 -5.16
C GLY A 29 16.22 17.66 -5.78
N GLN A 30 15.81 17.59 -7.04
CA GLN A 30 15.56 16.32 -7.76
C GLN A 30 16.76 15.35 -7.73
N ALA A 31 17.98 15.86 -7.80
CA ALA A 31 19.22 15.08 -7.74
C ALA A 31 19.43 14.29 -6.43
N ARG A 32 18.62 14.52 -5.40
CA ARG A 32 18.67 13.78 -4.13
C ARG A 32 17.65 12.65 -4.01
N VAL A 33 16.80 12.47 -5.00
CA VAL A 33 15.93 11.27 -5.08
C VAL A 33 16.83 10.05 -5.29
N ARG A 34 16.60 9.02 -4.49
CA ARG A 34 17.39 7.79 -4.56
C ARG A 34 16.51 6.63 -4.99
N THR A 35 17.06 5.77 -5.82
CA THR A 35 16.49 4.48 -6.17
C THR A 35 17.03 3.42 -5.23
N LEU A 36 16.16 2.53 -4.76
CA LEU A 36 16.50 1.38 -3.93
C LEU A 36 16.05 0.11 -4.65
N PRO A 37 16.95 -0.63 -5.31
CA PRO A 37 16.63 -1.93 -5.88
C PRO A 37 16.14 -2.90 -4.80
N LEU A 38 15.17 -3.76 -5.15
CA LEU A 38 14.61 -4.75 -4.24
C LEU A 38 15.12 -6.14 -4.58
N THR A 39 15.43 -6.91 -3.53
CA THR A 39 15.92 -8.29 -3.59
C THR A 39 15.23 -9.13 -2.52
N GLY A 40 15.50 -10.43 -2.47
CA GLY A 40 14.92 -11.35 -1.49
C GLY A 40 13.72 -12.08 -2.05
N ASP A 41 12.66 -12.22 -1.25
CA ASP A 41 11.51 -13.07 -1.60
C ASP A 41 10.57 -12.44 -2.65
N LEU A 42 10.69 -11.12 -2.90
CA LEU A 42 9.91 -10.44 -3.91
C LEU A 42 10.44 -10.72 -5.31
N GLU A 43 9.58 -11.23 -6.16
CA GLU A 43 9.83 -11.37 -7.59
C GLU A 43 8.70 -10.69 -8.36
N TYR A 44 9.06 -9.84 -9.33
CA TYR A 44 8.08 -9.21 -10.21
C TYR A 44 7.59 -10.19 -11.26
N ALA A 45 6.28 -10.23 -11.43
CA ALA A 45 5.59 -11.02 -12.45
C ALA A 45 4.92 -10.09 -13.48
N THR A 46 4.31 -10.66 -14.49
CA THR A 46 3.56 -9.90 -15.50
C THR A 46 2.42 -9.11 -14.87
N GLY A 47 2.26 -7.86 -15.27
CA GLY A 47 1.23 -6.93 -14.77
C GLY A 47 1.76 -5.96 -13.74
N ASN A 48 0.84 -5.33 -13.00
CA ASN A 48 1.18 -4.37 -11.95
C ASN A 48 1.69 -5.10 -10.70
N ASN A 49 2.87 -4.76 -10.26
CA ASN A 49 3.51 -5.37 -9.09
C ASN A 49 3.30 -4.53 -7.81
N LEU A 50 4.37 -4.02 -7.19
CA LEU A 50 4.21 -3.26 -5.94
C LEU A 50 3.34 -2.02 -6.14
N ASN A 51 2.41 -1.81 -5.21
CA ASN A 51 1.48 -0.70 -5.22
C ASN A 51 1.49 0.00 -3.85
N GLY A 52 0.48 -0.19 -3.01
CA GLY A 52 0.43 0.45 -1.70
C GLY A 52 1.66 0.20 -0.85
N ILE A 53 2.11 1.22 -0.12
CA ILE A 53 3.26 1.16 0.77
C ILE A 53 2.99 1.91 2.07
N VAL A 54 3.30 1.30 3.20
CA VAL A 54 3.20 1.90 4.53
C VAL A 54 4.50 1.73 5.31
N ALA A 55 4.75 2.66 6.22
CA ALA A 55 5.88 2.58 7.14
C ALA A 55 5.46 1.92 8.46
N ALA A 56 6.27 1.00 8.94
CA ALA A 56 6.12 0.31 10.21
C ALA A 56 7.35 0.50 11.11
N LYS A 57 7.21 0.22 12.41
CA LYS A 57 8.30 0.29 13.39
C LYS A 57 9.08 1.61 13.36
N GLY A 58 8.38 2.75 13.27
CA GLY A 58 9.02 4.07 13.18
C GLY A 58 9.85 4.24 11.91
N GLY A 59 9.42 3.65 10.79
CA GLY A 59 10.10 3.77 9.50
C GLY A 59 11.32 2.86 9.33
N ARG A 60 11.56 1.93 10.26
CA ARG A 60 12.63 0.93 10.14
C ARG A 60 12.28 -0.23 9.23
N VAL A 61 11.00 -0.41 8.95
CA VAL A 61 10.46 -1.41 8.02
C VAL A 61 9.40 -0.72 7.17
N LEU A 62 9.35 -1.05 5.89
CA LEU A 62 8.23 -0.73 5.01
C LEU A 62 7.44 -2.02 4.77
N VAL A 63 6.13 -1.87 4.56
CA VAL A 63 5.26 -2.98 4.13
C VAL A 63 4.59 -2.55 2.84
N SER A 64 4.59 -3.42 1.85
CA SER A 64 3.98 -3.16 0.54
C SER A 64 3.20 -4.37 0.04
N VAL A 65 2.12 -4.13 -0.69
CA VAL A 65 1.33 -5.15 -1.36
C VAL A 65 1.77 -5.29 -2.82
N GLN A 66 1.85 -6.53 -3.31
CA GLN A 66 2.03 -6.83 -4.73
C GLN A 66 0.64 -7.10 -5.34
N THR A 67 0.18 -6.19 -6.19
CA THR A 67 -1.20 -6.16 -6.71
C THR A 67 -1.60 -7.43 -7.46
N ASN A 68 -0.74 -7.92 -8.35
CA ASN A 68 -1.04 -9.05 -9.23
C ASN A 68 -1.02 -10.41 -8.52
N THR A 69 -0.22 -10.57 -7.48
CA THR A 69 -0.12 -11.82 -6.71
C THR A 69 -0.90 -11.81 -5.40
N GLY A 70 -1.24 -10.62 -4.90
CA GLY A 70 -1.90 -10.44 -3.61
C GLY A 70 -1.02 -10.71 -2.40
N LYS A 71 0.30 -10.79 -2.60
CA LYS A 71 1.27 -11.01 -1.53
C LYS A 71 1.62 -9.71 -0.82
N LEU A 72 1.95 -9.82 0.47
CA LEU A 72 2.53 -8.74 1.27
C LEU A 72 4.00 -8.99 1.50
N PHE A 73 4.78 -7.91 1.46
CA PHE A 73 6.22 -7.95 1.73
C PHE A 73 6.60 -6.93 2.78
N ARG A 74 7.43 -7.33 3.74
CA ARG A 74 8.21 -6.41 4.56
C ARG A 74 9.52 -6.10 3.85
N ILE A 75 9.91 -4.84 3.84
CA ILE A 75 11.07 -4.33 3.09
C ILE A 75 11.99 -3.61 4.07
N ASN A 76 13.27 -3.90 4.01
CA ASN A 76 14.29 -3.13 4.72
C ASN A 76 14.62 -1.85 3.92
N PRO A 77 14.29 -0.63 4.42
CA PRO A 77 14.49 0.60 3.66
C PRO A 77 15.96 1.02 3.47
N ARG A 78 16.89 0.29 4.10
CA ARG A 78 18.33 0.56 3.98
C ARG A 78 18.98 -0.30 2.89
N THR A 79 18.54 -1.55 2.77
CA THR A 79 19.18 -2.58 1.93
C THR A 79 18.34 -3.00 0.73
N GLY A 80 17.02 -2.74 0.75
CA GLY A 80 16.08 -3.24 -0.27
C GLY A 80 15.73 -4.72 -0.12
N VAL A 81 16.24 -5.42 0.90
CA VAL A 81 15.91 -6.82 1.13
C VAL A 81 14.44 -6.94 1.54
N THR A 82 13.73 -7.82 0.87
CA THR A 82 12.31 -8.10 1.08
C THR A 82 12.12 -9.49 1.67
N HIS A 83 11.08 -9.63 2.49
CA HIS A 83 10.59 -10.92 2.94
C HIS A 83 9.08 -10.95 2.84
N GLU A 84 8.53 -12.05 2.35
CA GLU A 84 7.09 -12.27 2.29
C GLU A 84 6.51 -12.31 3.71
N ILE A 85 5.32 -11.75 3.87
CA ILE A 85 4.52 -11.84 5.10
C ILE A 85 3.50 -12.94 4.87
N ASP A 86 3.63 -14.04 5.59
CA ASP A 86 2.72 -15.18 5.50
C ASP A 86 1.31 -14.79 5.98
N LEU A 87 0.32 -14.92 5.13
CA LEU A 87 -1.10 -14.63 5.41
C LEU A 87 -1.93 -15.89 5.69
N GLY A 88 -1.28 -17.06 5.85
CA GLY A 88 -1.96 -18.32 6.12
C GLY A 88 -2.87 -18.79 4.97
N GLY A 89 -2.46 -18.55 3.73
CA GLY A 89 -3.20 -18.93 2.52
C GLY A 89 -4.19 -17.87 2.01
N ALA A 90 -4.43 -16.80 2.77
CA ALA A 90 -5.20 -15.66 2.24
C ALA A 90 -4.35 -14.85 1.25
N ASN A 91 -5.00 -14.21 0.28
CA ASN A 91 -4.34 -13.30 -0.65
C ASN A 91 -5.06 -11.96 -0.75
N LEU A 92 -4.34 -10.97 -1.25
CA LEU A 92 -4.80 -9.60 -1.39
C LEU A 92 -4.67 -9.14 -2.85
N VAL A 93 -5.01 -10.00 -3.79
CA VAL A 93 -5.04 -9.66 -5.23
C VAL A 93 -5.86 -8.39 -5.45
N ASN A 94 -5.44 -7.57 -6.41
CA ASN A 94 -5.96 -6.22 -6.61
C ASN A 94 -5.65 -5.26 -5.44
N GLY A 95 -4.69 -5.61 -4.58
CA GLY A 95 -4.23 -4.75 -3.50
C GLY A 95 -3.68 -3.44 -4.02
N ASP A 96 -4.19 -2.32 -3.48
CA ASP A 96 -3.86 -0.95 -3.87
C ASP A 96 -3.45 -0.15 -2.62
N GLY A 97 -4.07 0.97 -2.34
CA GLY A 97 -3.72 1.78 -1.18
C GLY A 97 -3.84 1.05 0.15
N MET A 98 -2.97 1.41 1.09
CA MET A 98 -2.90 0.78 2.40
C MET A 98 -2.84 1.80 3.52
N LEU A 99 -3.37 1.41 4.68
CA LEU A 99 -3.27 2.15 5.93
C LEU A 99 -2.85 1.22 7.06
N LEU A 100 -1.84 1.60 7.82
CA LEU A 100 -1.40 0.85 9.00
C LEU A 100 -1.72 1.64 10.29
N ALA A 101 -2.54 1.06 11.15
CA ALA A 101 -2.87 1.57 12.48
C ALA A 101 -2.38 0.57 13.54
N GLY A 102 -1.25 0.87 14.16
CA GLY A 102 -0.60 -0.07 15.09
C GLY A 102 -0.16 -1.37 14.39
N ARG A 103 -0.91 -2.45 14.58
CA ARG A 103 -0.71 -3.74 13.91
C ARG A 103 -1.84 -4.12 12.97
N VAL A 104 -2.85 -3.27 12.86
CA VAL A 104 -3.96 -3.47 11.94
C VAL A 104 -3.63 -2.79 10.63
N LEU A 105 -3.53 -3.58 9.57
CA LEU A 105 -3.30 -3.12 8.21
C LEU A 105 -4.61 -3.22 7.42
N PHE A 106 -5.03 -2.11 6.86
CA PHE A 106 -6.12 -2.06 5.91
C PHE A 106 -5.52 -2.07 4.50
N VAL A 107 -6.02 -2.93 3.62
CA VAL A 107 -5.58 -3.04 2.23
C VAL A 107 -6.80 -2.91 1.32
N VAL A 108 -6.82 -1.88 0.50
CA VAL A 108 -7.85 -1.72 -0.52
C VAL A 108 -7.60 -2.76 -1.61
N GLN A 109 -8.61 -3.54 -1.96
CA GLN A 109 -8.63 -4.41 -3.13
C GLN A 109 -9.58 -3.78 -4.16
N ASN A 110 -9.00 -2.92 -5.00
CA ASN A 110 -9.73 -1.94 -5.80
C ASN A 110 -10.79 -2.55 -6.73
N ARG A 111 -10.41 -3.53 -7.55
CA ARG A 111 -11.33 -4.18 -8.51
C ARG A 111 -12.35 -5.10 -7.84
N ASP A 112 -12.13 -5.42 -6.57
CA ASP A 112 -13.03 -6.26 -5.78
C ASP A 112 -13.99 -5.43 -4.90
N ASN A 113 -13.90 -4.10 -4.96
CA ASN A 113 -14.72 -3.16 -4.16
C ASN A 113 -14.75 -3.54 -2.69
N LYS A 114 -13.58 -3.81 -2.10
CA LYS A 114 -13.46 -4.20 -0.69
C LYS A 114 -12.17 -3.72 -0.05
N ILE A 115 -12.15 -3.73 1.26
CA ILE A 115 -10.96 -3.45 2.08
C ILE A 115 -10.72 -4.66 2.98
N ALA A 116 -9.59 -5.32 2.82
CA ALA A 116 -9.17 -6.37 3.74
C ALA A 116 -8.57 -5.77 5.01
N VAL A 117 -8.96 -6.32 6.17
CA VAL A 117 -8.41 -5.96 7.48
C VAL A 117 -7.47 -7.08 7.93
N VAL A 118 -6.18 -6.78 8.01
CA VAL A 118 -5.13 -7.74 8.32
C VAL A 118 -4.51 -7.40 9.67
N VAL A 119 -4.47 -8.35 10.60
CA VAL A 119 -3.72 -8.20 11.86
C VAL A 119 -2.34 -8.79 11.67
N LEU A 120 -1.33 -7.94 11.74
CA LEU A 120 0.08 -8.33 11.64
C LEU A 120 0.65 -8.70 13.01
N ASN A 121 1.55 -9.68 13.07
CA ASN A 121 2.29 -9.98 14.27
C ASN A 121 3.42 -8.94 14.53
N ARG A 122 4.09 -9.03 15.67
CA ARG A 122 5.13 -8.05 16.06
C ARG A 122 6.36 -8.07 15.15
N SER A 123 6.74 -9.24 14.63
CA SER A 123 7.89 -9.41 13.73
C SER A 123 7.60 -8.94 12.31
N LEU A 124 6.34 -8.80 11.93
CA LEU A 124 5.87 -8.50 10.57
C LEU A 124 6.28 -9.61 9.57
N ASP A 125 6.31 -10.85 10.02
CA ASP A 125 6.55 -12.02 9.17
C ASP A 125 5.26 -12.82 8.94
N ARG A 126 4.20 -12.55 9.73
CA ARG A 126 2.88 -13.18 9.61
C ARG A 126 1.77 -12.17 9.77
N GLY A 127 0.67 -12.43 9.07
CA GLY A 127 -0.58 -11.70 9.21
C GLY A 127 -1.78 -12.63 9.07
N ARG A 128 -2.93 -12.16 9.49
CA ARG A 128 -4.20 -12.86 9.29
C ARG A 128 -5.26 -11.87 8.87
N VAL A 129 -5.97 -12.16 7.78
CA VAL A 129 -7.18 -11.43 7.40
C VAL A 129 -8.26 -11.75 8.44
N VAL A 130 -8.74 -10.75 9.15
CA VAL A 130 -9.70 -10.88 10.24
C VAL A 130 -11.10 -10.36 9.89
N ALA A 131 -11.16 -9.49 8.88
CA ALA A 131 -12.41 -8.93 8.38
C ALA A 131 -12.25 -8.44 6.93
N THR A 132 -13.35 -8.25 6.28
CA THR A 132 -13.47 -7.57 5.00
C THR A 132 -14.53 -6.49 5.14
N LEU A 133 -14.21 -5.27 4.76
CA LEU A 133 -15.15 -4.15 4.72
C LEU A 133 -15.60 -3.94 3.28
N THR A 134 -16.88 -3.76 3.10
CA THR A 134 -17.53 -3.41 1.83
C THR A 134 -18.45 -2.22 2.06
N ASP A 135 -18.78 -1.53 1.01
CA ASP A 135 -19.72 -0.43 1.01
C ASP A 135 -20.41 -0.41 -0.35
N ASP A 136 -21.71 -0.14 -0.38
CA ASP A 136 -22.50 -0.12 -1.63
C ASP A 136 -22.07 1.01 -2.56
N ASP A 137 -21.43 2.06 -1.99
CA ASP A 137 -20.90 3.20 -2.72
C ASP A 137 -19.47 2.96 -3.25
N PHE A 138 -18.85 1.81 -3.00
CA PHE A 138 -17.53 1.51 -3.57
C PHE A 138 -17.62 1.32 -5.08
N ASP A 139 -16.82 2.11 -5.80
CA ASP A 139 -16.66 2.06 -7.26
C ASP A 139 -15.18 2.19 -7.62
N VAL A 140 -14.49 1.05 -7.58
CA VAL A 140 -13.04 0.93 -7.72
C VAL A 140 -12.31 1.88 -6.75
N PRO A 141 -12.45 1.66 -5.42
CA PRO A 141 -11.72 2.45 -4.43
C PRO A 141 -10.22 2.20 -4.59
N THR A 142 -9.39 3.24 -4.39
CA THR A 142 -7.94 3.14 -4.62
C THR A 142 -7.12 3.35 -3.36
N THR A 143 -7.52 4.25 -2.49
CA THR A 143 -6.77 4.53 -1.27
C THR A 143 -7.70 4.86 -0.11
N ILE A 144 -7.16 4.80 1.10
CA ILE A 144 -7.90 5.00 2.34
C ILE A 144 -7.16 5.92 3.29
N ALA A 145 -7.92 6.62 4.11
CA ALA A 145 -7.41 7.42 5.21
C ALA A 145 -8.30 7.29 6.44
N PHE A 146 -7.73 7.46 7.62
CA PHE A 146 -8.47 7.50 8.88
C PHE A 146 -8.38 8.90 9.46
N THR A 147 -9.53 9.52 9.68
CA THR A 147 -9.62 10.86 10.28
C THR A 147 -10.93 11.01 11.04
N ALA A 148 -10.94 11.83 12.09
CA ALA A 148 -12.13 12.11 12.91
C ALA A 148 -12.89 10.83 13.37
N GLY A 149 -12.18 9.74 13.63
CA GLY A 149 -12.81 8.49 14.10
C GLY A 149 -13.42 7.62 12.99
N HIS A 150 -13.27 7.99 11.73
CA HIS A 150 -13.85 7.26 10.59
C HIS A 150 -12.80 6.90 9.55
N LEU A 151 -13.06 5.80 8.84
CA LEU A 151 -12.30 5.38 7.67
C LEU A 151 -12.97 5.95 6.40
N TYR A 152 -12.15 6.46 5.50
CA TYR A 152 -12.60 7.01 4.23
C TYR A 152 -11.86 6.35 3.08
N ALA A 153 -12.58 5.99 2.02
CA ALA A 153 -12.04 5.45 0.78
C ALA A 153 -12.28 6.41 -0.37
N VAL A 154 -11.33 6.48 -1.31
CA VAL A 154 -11.44 7.32 -2.51
C VAL A 154 -11.77 6.43 -3.70
N ASN A 155 -12.90 6.66 -4.34
CA ASN A 155 -13.27 5.99 -5.59
C ASN A 155 -12.49 6.59 -6.77
N ALA A 156 -11.62 5.80 -7.38
CA ALA A 156 -10.85 6.20 -8.56
C ALA A 156 -11.52 5.81 -9.88
N ARG A 157 -12.48 4.87 -9.84
CA ARG A 157 -13.27 4.45 -11.01
C ARG A 157 -12.42 4.06 -12.22
N PHE A 158 -11.30 3.39 -12.01
CA PHE A 158 -10.42 2.95 -13.11
C PHE A 158 -11.16 2.03 -14.09
N GLY A 159 -11.11 2.38 -15.37
CA GLY A 159 -11.69 1.58 -16.45
C GLY A 159 -13.17 1.88 -16.71
N THR A 160 -13.77 2.86 -16.07
CA THR A 160 -15.10 3.36 -16.47
C THR A 160 -14.97 4.11 -17.79
N SER A 161 -15.49 3.52 -18.85
CA SER A 161 -15.62 4.17 -20.14
C SER A 161 -17.01 4.82 -20.25
N GLY A 162 -17.08 6.13 -20.48
CA GLY A 162 -18.34 6.83 -20.67
C GLY A 162 -18.10 8.25 -21.17
N PRO A 163 -19.11 8.88 -21.83
CA PRO A 163 -19.00 10.24 -22.37
C PRO A 163 -18.96 11.31 -21.28
N GLN A 164 -19.19 10.95 -20.02
CA GLN A 164 -19.11 11.87 -18.88
C GLN A 164 -17.77 11.71 -18.18
N PRO A 165 -17.12 12.82 -17.76
CA PRO A 165 -15.96 12.73 -16.92
C PRO A 165 -16.31 11.97 -15.62
N ALA A 166 -15.48 10.99 -15.24
CA ALA A 166 -15.67 10.26 -14.01
C ALA A 166 -15.76 11.25 -12.84
N ARG A 167 -16.83 11.18 -12.05
CA ARG A 167 -16.90 11.91 -10.79
C ARG A 167 -16.13 11.09 -9.76
N TYR A 168 -15.07 11.68 -9.24
CA TYR A 168 -14.34 11.11 -8.11
C TYR A 168 -15.05 11.51 -6.82
N ASP A 169 -15.20 10.59 -5.91
CA ASP A 169 -15.83 10.82 -4.62
C ASP A 169 -15.08 10.13 -3.49
N ILE A 170 -15.46 10.47 -2.28
CA ILE A 170 -14.90 9.90 -1.06
C ILE A 170 -16.04 9.26 -0.30
N VAL A 171 -15.92 7.97 -0.05
CA VAL A 171 -16.88 7.16 0.70
C VAL A 171 -16.43 7.08 2.15
N ARG A 172 -17.32 7.37 3.09
CA ARG A 172 -17.14 7.06 4.49
C ARG A 172 -17.52 5.61 4.71
N VAL A 173 -16.56 4.79 5.06
CA VAL A 173 -16.73 3.34 5.21
C VAL A 173 -17.45 3.02 6.53
N GLY A 174 -18.60 2.35 6.43
CA GLY A 174 -19.35 1.76 7.55
C GLY A 174 -20.19 2.71 8.36
#